data_4b084e0cd1ac63d58b3d802dfe1ca08b
#
_entry.id   4b084e0cd1ac63d58b3d802dfe1ca08b
#
_cell.length_a   1.000
_cell.length_b   1.000
_cell.length_c   1.000
_cell.angle_alpha   90.00
_cell.angle_beta   90.00
_cell.angle_gamma   90.00
#
_symmetry.space_group_name_H-M   'P 1'
#
loop_
_entity.id
_entity.type
_entity.pdbx_description
1 polymer ?
#
loop_
_entity_poly.entity_id
_entity_poly.type
_entity_poly.pdbx_seq_one_letter_code
_entity_poly.pdbx_strand_id
1 'polypeptide(L)'
;MTGKSLRLFALGGAAAIAVGGLAATANADALQSIGQGEGQVDIVAWPGYIERGETDPNYNWVTDFEGKTGCKVNVKTANTSDEMVALMNEGGFDVVTASGDASLRLIAGGKVQEINTSLVPSWSTVDERLQSAPWHTVDGKHYGVPYQWGPNVLAYNTNVFKEAPKSWDIVFGEMNLPDGKSNKGRVQAFDGPIYIADAALYLMRHKPELGIADPYALNEDQYKAALELLRGQRQIVGRYWHDAFVQIDDFKNEGVVASSSWPFQVNLLKAENLPIASTVPEEGATGWADSTMMHSEAPHPNCSYMWLEHSINPKLQGDLAAWFGSNPAVLAACKGNALLTDAGCETNGMGKFEQIHFWKTPRADCGAPGGGKECVPYYRWVSDYIAILGGR
;
A
#
# COMPACT_ATOMS: atom_id res chain seq x y z
N MET A 1 -43.00 76.39 -37.80
CA MET A 1 -41.58 76.09 -37.66
C MET A 1 -41.41 75.33 -36.37
N THR A 2 -41.31 74.13 -36.51
CA THR A 2 -40.70 73.07 -35.69
C THR A 2 -40.64 73.18 -34.16
N GLY A 3 -41.58 72.53 -33.49
CA GLY A 3 -41.53 72.23 -32.10
C GLY A 3 -40.88 70.85 -31.85
N LYS A 4 -39.94 70.78 -30.95
CA LYS A 4 -39.37 69.51 -30.46
C LYS A 4 -40.00 69.16 -29.10
N SER A 5 -40.69 68.04 -29.05
CA SER A 5 -41.19 67.45 -27.84
C SER A 5 -40.10 66.58 -27.18
N LEU A 6 -39.83 66.87 -25.92
CA LEU A 6 -38.93 66.08 -25.04
C LEU A 6 -39.71 64.92 -24.44
N ARG A 7 -39.29 63.70 -24.61
CA ARG A 7 -39.81 62.53 -23.91
C ARG A 7 -38.81 62.14 -22.79
N LEU A 8 -39.29 62.18 -21.55
CA LEU A 8 -38.59 61.60 -20.40
C LEU A 8 -38.64 60.07 -20.44
N PHE A 9 -37.47 59.44 -20.35
CA PHE A 9 -37.37 58.00 -20.08
C PHE A 9 -37.08 57.82 -18.60
N ALA A 10 -37.94 57.07 -17.90
CA ALA A 10 -37.71 56.61 -16.53
C ALA A 10 -36.85 55.37 -16.55
N LEU A 11 -35.67 55.41 -15.92
CA LEU A 11 -34.84 54.21 -15.67
C LEU A 11 -35.37 53.48 -14.44
N GLY A 12 -35.96 52.29 -14.66
CA GLY A 12 -36.23 51.33 -13.62
C GLY A 12 -34.95 50.49 -13.35
N GLY A 13 -34.35 50.68 -12.17
CA GLY A 13 -33.24 49.84 -11.71
C GLY A 13 -33.72 48.46 -11.23
N ALA A 14 -33.38 47.43 -11.94
CA ALA A 14 -33.53 46.05 -11.43
C ALA A 14 -32.29 45.66 -10.61
N ALA A 15 -32.47 45.55 -9.30
CA ALA A 15 -31.46 44.98 -8.43
C ALA A 15 -31.41 43.47 -8.62
N ALA A 16 -30.34 42.95 -9.24
CA ALA A 16 -30.04 41.53 -9.31
C ALA A 16 -29.48 41.09 -7.95
N ILE A 17 -30.24 40.32 -7.21
CA ILE A 17 -29.77 39.62 -6.03
C ILE A 17 -28.96 38.42 -6.52
N ALA A 18 -27.63 38.51 -6.45
CA ALA A 18 -26.76 37.37 -6.64
C ALA A 18 -26.87 36.44 -5.42
N VAL A 19 -27.65 35.38 -5.57
CA VAL A 19 -27.62 34.23 -4.63
C VAL A 19 -26.32 33.50 -4.88
N GLY A 20 -25.30 33.80 -4.07
CA GLY A 20 -24.08 33.01 -3.99
C GLY A 20 -24.42 31.64 -3.41
N GLY A 21 -24.62 30.65 -4.26
CA GLY A 21 -24.67 29.25 -3.85
C GLY A 21 -23.30 28.86 -3.32
N LEU A 22 -23.17 28.69 -2.00
CA LEU A 22 -22.14 27.86 -1.40
C LEU A 22 -22.38 26.45 -1.94
N ALA A 23 -21.54 26.01 -2.86
CA ALA A 23 -21.42 24.60 -3.18
C ALA A 23 -20.86 23.93 -1.93
N ALA A 24 -21.74 23.44 -1.06
CA ALA A 24 -21.37 22.43 -0.09
C ALA A 24 -20.88 21.22 -0.92
N THR A 25 -19.63 20.85 -0.78
CA THR A 25 -19.14 19.55 -1.19
C THR A 25 -19.91 18.55 -0.34
N ALA A 26 -20.98 18.00 -0.90
CA ALA A 26 -21.67 16.87 -0.32
C ALA A 26 -20.69 15.72 -0.37
N ASN A 27 -20.07 15.39 0.77
CA ASN A 27 -19.59 14.03 0.95
C ASN A 27 -20.81 13.13 0.71
N ALA A 28 -20.75 12.26 -0.28
CA ALA A 28 -21.81 11.30 -0.48
C ALA A 28 -21.93 10.51 0.83
N ASP A 29 -23.12 10.55 1.46
CA ASP A 29 -23.36 9.77 2.66
C ASP A 29 -23.11 8.29 2.32
N ALA A 30 -22.39 7.58 3.20
CA ALA A 30 -22.11 6.16 3.02
C ALA A 30 -23.44 5.41 2.75
N LEU A 31 -23.39 4.45 1.81
CA LEU A 31 -24.54 3.64 1.43
C LEU A 31 -25.22 3.04 2.68
N GLN A 32 -26.55 3.08 2.75
CA GLN A 32 -27.32 2.58 3.92
C GLN A 32 -27.87 1.17 3.73
N SER A 33 -27.95 0.68 2.50
CA SER A 33 -28.36 -0.68 2.15
C SER A 33 -27.81 -1.08 0.80
N ILE A 34 -27.42 -2.35 0.66
CA ILE A 34 -26.99 -2.91 -0.63
C ILE A 34 -28.23 -3.23 -1.46
N GLY A 35 -28.29 -2.68 -2.67
CA GLY A 35 -29.31 -2.97 -3.67
C GLY A 35 -28.85 -4.02 -4.67
N GLN A 36 -29.46 -3.98 -5.87
CA GLN A 36 -29.01 -4.79 -6.99
C GLN A 36 -27.64 -4.29 -7.46
N GLY A 37 -26.71 -5.22 -7.77
CA GLY A 37 -25.41 -4.89 -8.33
C GLY A 37 -25.51 -4.23 -9.71
N GLU A 38 -24.61 -3.32 -10.00
CA GLU A 38 -24.56 -2.54 -11.25
C GLU A 38 -23.94 -3.33 -12.41
N GLY A 39 -23.53 -4.56 -12.17
CA GLY A 39 -23.03 -5.49 -13.19
C GLY A 39 -21.50 -5.52 -13.32
N GLN A 40 -20.76 -4.62 -12.66
CA GLN A 40 -19.31 -4.63 -12.61
C GLN A 40 -18.75 -3.94 -11.37
N VAL A 41 -17.47 -4.17 -11.11
CA VAL A 41 -16.64 -3.45 -10.15
C VAL A 41 -15.25 -3.24 -10.74
N ASP A 42 -14.78 -1.99 -10.75
CA ASP A 42 -13.49 -1.59 -11.32
C ASP A 42 -12.50 -1.36 -10.18
N ILE A 43 -11.44 -2.19 -10.13
CA ILE A 43 -10.53 -2.29 -8.99
C ILE A 43 -9.11 -1.85 -9.39
N VAL A 44 -8.53 -0.89 -8.65
CA VAL A 44 -7.09 -0.64 -8.68
C VAL A 44 -6.42 -1.55 -7.65
N ALA A 45 -5.47 -2.38 -8.07
CA ALA A 45 -4.86 -3.38 -7.20
C ALA A 45 -3.36 -3.55 -7.44
N TRP A 46 -2.66 -4.01 -6.40
CA TRP A 46 -1.29 -4.50 -6.52
C TRP A 46 -1.23 -5.76 -7.41
N PRO A 47 -0.08 -6.04 -8.06
CA PRO A 47 0.16 -7.31 -8.73
C PRO A 47 -0.10 -8.50 -7.79
N GLY A 48 -0.81 -9.52 -8.26
CA GLY A 48 -1.11 -10.72 -7.47
C GLY A 48 -2.23 -10.58 -6.43
N TYR A 49 -2.91 -9.44 -6.34
CA TYR A 49 -3.98 -9.23 -5.35
C TYR A 49 -5.35 -9.73 -5.79
N ILE A 50 -5.59 -9.80 -7.08
CA ILE A 50 -6.89 -10.17 -7.65
C ILE A 50 -6.67 -11.25 -8.71
N GLU A 51 -6.82 -12.52 -8.31
CA GLU A 51 -6.51 -13.64 -9.17
C GLU A 51 -7.76 -14.35 -9.70
N ARG A 52 -7.68 -14.69 -10.99
CA ARG A 52 -8.74 -15.34 -11.76
C ARG A 52 -8.34 -16.76 -12.24
N GLY A 53 -7.18 -17.25 -11.77
CA GLY A 53 -6.63 -18.55 -12.17
C GLY A 53 -5.84 -18.50 -13.49
N GLU A 54 -5.53 -17.32 -14.01
CA GLU A 54 -4.77 -17.17 -15.26
C GLU A 54 -3.27 -17.43 -15.05
N THR A 55 -2.73 -17.02 -13.90
CA THR A 55 -1.33 -17.26 -13.54
C THR A 55 -1.14 -18.69 -13.01
N ASP A 56 -2.02 -19.13 -12.10
CA ASP A 56 -2.08 -20.49 -11.58
C ASP A 56 -3.55 -20.88 -11.35
N PRO A 57 -4.06 -21.96 -11.96
CA PRO A 57 -5.46 -22.38 -11.84
C PRO A 57 -5.94 -22.64 -10.40
N ASN A 58 -5.05 -22.89 -9.46
CA ASN A 58 -5.39 -23.11 -8.06
C ASN A 58 -5.81 -21.81 -7.34
N TYR A 59 -5.45 -20.66 -7.88
CA TYR A 59 -5.67 -19.36 -7.27
C TYR A 59 -6.72 -18.56 -8.06
N ASN A 60 -7.98 -18.74 -7.67
CA ASN A 60 -9.10 -18.08 -8.31
C ASN A 60 -10.20 -17.76 -7.30
N TRP A 61 -10.35 -16.51 -6.96
CA TRP A 61 -11.45 -16.04 -6.10
C TRP A 61 -12.38 -15.03 -6.80
N VAL A 62 -12.09 -14.69 -8.06
CA VAL A 62 -12.88 -13.76 -8.85
C VAL A 62 -14.11 -14.42 -9.45
N THR A 63 -13.96 -15.59 -10.09
CA THR A 63 -15.07 -16.22 -10.81
C THR A 63 -16.23 -16.64 -9.90
N ASP A 64 -15.92 -17.02 -8.64
CA ASP A 64 -16.95 -17.33 -7.64
C ASP A 64 -17.77 -16.08 -7.26
N PHE A 65 -17.10 -14.94 -7.10
CA PHE A 65 -17.75 -13.66 -6.87
C PHE A 65 -18.65 -13.25 -8.04
N GLU A 66 -18.11 -13.28 -9.26
CA GLU A 66 -18.88 -12.94 -10.47
C GLU A 66 -20.12 -13.82 -10.65
N GLY A 67 -19.96 -15.14 -10.41
CA GLY A 67 -21.06 -16.09 -10.51
C GLY A 67 -22.18 -15.88 -9.48
N LYS A 68 -21.82 -15.43 -8.28
CA LYS A 68 -22.78 -15.19 -7.18
C LYS A 68 -23.48 -13.84 -7.27
N THR A 69 -22.78 -12.81 -7.73
CA THR A 69 -23.25 -11.42 -7.66
C THR A 69 -23.70 -10.87 -9.02
N GLY A 70 -23.20 -11.43 -10.11
CA GLY A 70 -23.34 -10.84 -11.44
C GLY A 70 -22.46 -9.60 -11.67
N CYS A 71 -21.63 -9.23 -10.69
CA CYS A 71 -20.68 -8.10 -10.80
C CYS A 71 -19.38 -8.59 -11.43
N LYS A 72 -19.10 -8.20 -12.66
CA LYS A 72 -17.84 -8.49 -13.34
C LYS A 72 -16.70 -7.71 -12.71
N VAL A 73 -15.60 -8.38 -12.43
CA VAL A 73 -14.38 -7.74 -11.85
C VAL A 73 -13.44 -7.31 -12.96
N ASN A 74 -13.16 -6.01 -13.05
CA ASN A 74 -12.14 -5.45 -13.93
C ASN A 74 -11.00 -4.95 -13.06
N VAL A 75 -9.75 -5.26 -13.43
CA VAL A 75 -8.57 -4.91 -12.63
C VAL A 75 -7.64 -4.00 -13.41
N LYS A 76 -7.27 -2.89 -12.79
CA LYS A 76 -6.14 -2.05 -13.18
C LYS A 76 -5.01 -2.27 -12.19
N THR A 77 -3.94 -2.92 -12.61
CA THR A 77 -2.75 -3.09 -11.78
C THR A 77 -1.99 -1.77 -11.65
N ALA A 78 -1.55 -1.47 -10.42
CA ALA A 78 -0.63 -0.40 -10.09
C ALA A 78 0.54 -0.96 -9.29
N ASN A 79 1.75 -0.49 -9.55
CA ASN A 79 2.99 -1.04 -9.00
C ASN A 79 3.51 -0.25 -7.78
N THR A 80 2.97 0.94 -7.54
CA THR A 80 3.36 1.82 -6.43
C THR A 80 2.15 2.49 -5.80
N SER A 81 2.29 2.88 -4.53
CA SER A 81 1.30 3.70 -3.82
C SER A 81 1.04 5.03 -4.53
N ASP A 82 2.06 5.63 -5.12
CA ASP A 82 1.92 6.90 -5.85
C ASP A 82 1.09 6.72 -7.14
N GLU A 83 1.28 5.62 -7.86
CA GLU A 83 0.45 5.28 -9.02
C GLU A 83 -1.01 5.03 -8.61
N MET A 84 -1.27 4.33 -7.50
CA MET A 84 -2.62 4.12 -6.98
C MET A 84 -3.30 5.45 -6.64
N VAL A 85 -2.59 6.35 -5.96
CA VAL A 85 -3.12 7.69 -5.64
C VAL A 85 -3.41 8.49 -6.90
N ALA A 86 -2.56 8.41 -7.92
CA ALA A 86 -2.79 9.09 -9.20
C ALA A 86 -4.04 8.55 -9.90
N LEU A 87 -4.19 7.23 -10.03
CA LEU A 87 -5.35 6.59 -10.65
C LEU A 87 -6.66 6.93 -9.92
N MET A 88 -6.65 6.90 -8.59
CA MET A 88 -7.82 7.29 -7.79
C MET A 88 -8.13 8.79 -7.90
N ASN A 89 -7.13 9.64 -8.13
CA ASN A 89 -7.36 11.06 -8.41
C ASN A 89 -7.98 11.31 -9.79
N GLU A 90 -7.61 10.51 -10.79
CA GLU A 90 -8.22 10.53 -12.14
C GLU A 90 -9.69 10.10 -12.09
N GLY A 91 -10.03 9.17 -11.17
CA GLY A 91 -11.38 8.63 -11.02
C GLY A 91 -11.73 7.54 -12.03
N GLY A 92 -13.01 7.11 -12.03
CA GLY A 92 -13.50 6.05 -12.90
C GLY A 92 -13.26 4.64 -12.37
N PHE A 93 -12.73 4.50 -11.16
CA PHE A 93 -12.58 3.25 -10.42
C PHE A 93 -13.52 3.20 -9.22
N ASP A 94 -13.90 2.01 -8.82
CA ASP A 94 -14.78 1.79 -7.68
C ASP A 94 -13.99 1.62 -6.38
N VAL A 95 -12.98 0.76 -6.41
CA VAL A 95 -12.20 0.40 -5.23
C VAL A 95 -10.70 0.37 -5.52
N VAL A 96 -9.90 0.51 -4.46
CA VAL A 96 -8.46 0.38 -4.50
C VAL A 96 -7.98 -0.47 -3.32
N THR A 97 -6.96 -1.32 -3.53
CA THR A 97 -6.24 -2.01 -2.46
C THR A 97 -5.03 -1.17 -2.07
N ALA A 98 -5.16 -0.38 -1.00
CA ALA A 98 -4.16 0.63 -0.64
C ALA A 98 -3.39 0.28 0.63
N SER A 99 -2.08 0.42 0.59
CA SER A 99 -1.20 0.42 1.77
C SER A 99 -1.31 1.73 2.55
N GLY A 100 -0.85 1.75 3.80
CA GLY A 100 -1.06 2.87 4.71
C GLY A 100 -0.49 4.22 4.26
N ASP A 101 0.54 4.23 3.44
CA ASP A 101 1.10 5.45 2.85
C ASP A 101 0.24 6.02 1.70
N ALA A 102 -0.54 5.18 1.01
CA ALA A 102 -1.53 5.63 0.03
C ALA A 102 -2.87 5.96 0.69
N SER A 103 -3.37 5.08 1.57
CA SER A 103 -4.71 5.20 2.16
C SER A 103 -4.91 6.52 2.90
N LEU A 104 -3.94 6.96 3.71
CA LEU A 104 -4.03 8.23 4.43
C LEU A 104 -4.06 9.45 3.50
N ARG A 105 -3.37 9.38 2.35
CA ARG A 105 -3.42 10.44 1.34
C ARG A 105 -4.78 10.48 0.63
N LEU A 106 -5.33 9.32 0.31
CA LEU A 106 -6.65 9.20 -0.31
C LEU A 106 -7.76 9.71 0.62
N ILE A 107 -7.68 9.40 1.92
CA ILE A 107 -8.60 9.91 2.94
C ILE A 107 -8.48 11.44 3.04
N ALA A 108 -7.26 11.96 3.21
CA ALA A 108 -7.02 13.39 3.33
C ALA A 108 -7.42 14.17 2.07
N GLY A 109 -7.29 13.55 0.89
CA GLY A 109 -7.70 14.11 -0.40
C GLY A 109 -9.19 13.98 -0.71
N GLY A 110 -9.99 13.34 0.16
CA GLY A 110 -11.42 13.10 -0.07
C GLY A 110 -11.70 12.19 -1.27
N LYS A 111 -10.75 11.32 -1.63
CA LYS A 111 -10.86 10.41 -2.79
C LYS A 111 -11.49 9.07 -2.46
N VAL A 112 -11.60 8.76 -1.19
CA VAL A 112 -12.30 7.58 -0.68
C VAL A 112 -13.36 8.00 0.31
N GLN A 113 -14.43 7.21 0.40
CA GLN A 113 -15.55 7.46 1.28
C GLN A 113 -15.48 6.58 2.54
N GLU A 114 -16.22 6.99 3.57
CA GLU A 114 -16.44 6.20 4.76
C GLU A 114 -17.16 4.89 4.40
N ILE A 115 -16.71 3.79 4.97
CA ILE A 115 -17.33 2.46 4.82
C ILE A 115 -18.37 2.27 5.92
N ASN A 116 -19.61 2.02 5.53
CA ASN A 116 -20.63 1.55 6.45
C ASN A 116 -20.38 0.07 6.78
N THR A 117 -19.69 -0.19 7.89
CA THR A 117 -19.31 -1.55 8.30
C THR A 117 -20.52 -2.46 8.60
N SER A 118 -21.73 -1.89 8.82
CA SER A 118 -22.94 -2.68 8.97
C SER A 118 -23.38 -3.37 7.67
N LEU A 119 -22.90 -2.91 6.52
CA LEU A 119 -23.08 -3.51 5.21
C LEU A 119 -22.00 -4.55 4.84
N VAL A 120 -21.09 -4.82 5.76
CA VAL A 120 -20.03 -5.84 5.64
C VAL A 120 -20.24 -6.85 6.78
N PRO A 121 -21.16 -7.82 6.63
CA PRO A 121 -21.55 -8.75 7.70
C PRO A 121 -20.37 -9.47 8.37
N SER A 122 -19.34 -9.80 7.59
CA SER A 122 -18.13 -10.45 8.09
C SER A 122 -17.13 -9.52 8.79
N TRP A 123 -17.42 -8.21 8.92
CA TRP A 123 -16.52 -7.24 9.57
C TRP A 123 -16.02 -7.70 10.95
N SER A 124 -16.88 -8.30 11.76
CA SER A 124 -16.53 -8.78 13.10
C SER A 124 -15.55 -9.96 13.11
N THR A 125 -15.28 -10.58 11.97
CA THR A 125 -14.30 -11.68 11.82
C THR A 125 -12.89 -11.20 11.50
N VAL A 126 -12.74 -9.92 11.16
CA VAL A 126 -11.44 -9.28 10.94
C VAL A 126 -10.65 -9.27 12.26
N ASP A 127 -9.35 -9.51 12.17
CA ASP A 127 -8.41 -9.40 13.30
C ASP A 127 -8.58 -8.04 14.01
N GLU A 128 -8.79 -8.06 15.32
CA GLU A 128 -9.03 -6.85 16.12
C GLU A 128 -7.90 -5.81 15.98
N ARG A 129 -6.65 -6.26 15.74
CA ARG A 129 -5.51 -5.38 15.50
C ARG A 129 -5.65 -4.55 14.21
N LEU A 130 -6.45 -5.02 13.26
CA LEU A 130 -6.67 -4.41 11.96
C LEU A 130 -7.99 -3.64 11.85
N GLN A 131 -9.02 -4.00 12.63
CA GLN A 131 -10.36 -3.39 12.51
C GLN A 131 -10.36 -1.86 12.58
N SER A 132 -9.54 -1.29 13.47
CA SER A 132 -9.45 0.16 13.66
C SER A 132 -8.03 0.69 13.49
N ALA A 133 -7.28 0.07 12.58
CA ALA A 133 -5.89 0.45 12.35
C ALA A 133 -5.77 1.91 11.84
N PRO A 134 -4.74 2.67 12.29
CA PRO A 134 -4.65 4.11 12.03
C PRO A 134 -4.42 4.49 10.57
N TRP A 135 -4.07 3.54 9.72
CA TRP A 135 -3.85 3.81 8.29
C TRP A 135 -5.13 3.79 7.45
N HIS A 136 -6.26 3.31 8.00
CA HIS A 136 -7.57 3.37 7.34
C HIS A 136 -8.70 3.85 8.25
N THR A 137 -8.42 4.19 9.52
CA THR A 137 -9.39 4.74 10.47
C THR A 137 -8.95 6.13 10.89
N VAL A 138 -9.75 7.13 10.55
CA VAL A 138 -9.49 8.55 10.85
C VAL A 138 -10.72 9.13 11.52
N ASP A 139 -10.53 9.83 12.65
CA ASP A 139 -11.61 10.44 13.45
C ASP A 139 -12.75 9.46 13.80
N GLY A 140 -12.39 8.20 14.06
CA GLY A 140 -13.34 7.14 14.40
C GLY A 140 -14.14 6.57 13.22
N LYS A 141 -13.84 7.00 11.99
CA LYS A 141 -14.49 6.56 10.76
C LYS A 141 -13.61 5.57 10.02
N HIS A 142 -14.21 4.48 9.54
CA HIS A 142 -13.52 3.46 8.75
C HIS A 142 -13.59 3.80 7.27
N TYR A 143 -12.45 3.85 6.59
CA TYR A 143 -12.35 4.17 5.16
C TYR A 143 -11.88 2.97 4.33
N GLY A 144 -11.62 1.84 4.96
CA GLY A 144 -11.18 0.63 4.28
C GLY A 144 -11.53 -0.64 5.05
N VAL A 145 -11.70 -1.73 4.31
CA VAL A 145 -11.82 -3.09 4.83
C VAL A 145 -10.45 -3.72 4.77
N PRO A 146 -9.86 -4.17 5.90
CA PRO A 146 -8.54 -4.83 5.91
C PRO A 146 -8.51 -6.01 4.95
N TYR A 147 -7.45 -6.10 4.15
CA TYR A 147 -7.34 -7.12 3.11
C TYR A 147 -6.26 -8.16 3.41
N GLN A 148 -5.03 -7.74 3.58
CA GLN A 148 -3.91 -8.60 3.99
C GLN A 148 -2.75 -7.74 4.50
N TRP A 149 -1.77 -8.37 5.16
CA TRP A 149 -0.59 -7.68 5.63
C TRP A 149 0.66 -8.56 5.56
N GLY A 150 1.83 -7.94 5.52
CA GLY A 150 3.09 -8.66 5.50
C GLY A 150 4.30 -7.77 5.71
N PRO A 151 5.45 -8.38 6.04
CA PRO A 151 6.72 -7.67 6.09
C PRO A 151 7.29 -7.43 4.70
N ASN A 152 8.06 -6.37 4.53
CA ASN A 152 9.10 -6.33 3.53
C ASN A 152 10.23 -7.27 3.97
N VAL A 153 10.60 -8.20 3.13
CA VAL A 153 11.58 -9.24 3.48
C VAL A 153 12.92 -8.99 2.81
N LEU A 154 14.00 -9.45 3.43
CA LEU A 154 15.28 -9.59 2.77
C LEU A 154 15.26 -10.92 2.00
N ALA A 155 15.07 -10.86 0.68
CA ALA A 155 15.22 -11.99 -0.23
C ALA A 155 16.69 -12.22 -0.51
N TYR A 156 17.12 -13.49 -0.54
CA TYR A 156 18.52 -13.85 -0.77
C TYR A 156 18.69 -15.18 -1.51
N ASN A 157 19.76 -15.29 -2.29
CA ASN A 157 20.12 -16.49 -3.04
C ASN A 157 20.82 -17.51 -2.13
N THR A 158 20.22 -18.70 -1.95
CA THR A 158 20.74 -19.76 -1.06
C THR A 158 21.99 -20.44 -1.59
N ASN A 159 22.38 -20.23 -2.85
CA ASN A 159 23.67 -20.65 -3.34
C ASN A 159 24.82 -19.78 -2.82
N VAL A 160 24.55 -18.50 -2.55
CA VAL A 160 25.49 -17.53 -1.98
C VAL A 160 25.44 -17.58 -0.45
N PHE A 161 24.26 -17.53 0.12
CA PHE A 161 24.04 -17.49 1.58
C PHE A 161 23.54 -18.85 2.05
N LYS A 162 24.41 -19.62 2.72
CA LYS A 162 24.05 -20.94 3.28
C LYS A 162 23.23 -20.83 4.56
N GLU A 163 23.37 -19.70 5.27
CA GLU A 163 22.54 -19.31 6.41
C GLU A 163 21.79 -18.02 6.06
N ALA A 164 20.62 -17.82 6.67
CA ALA A 164 19.86 -16.61 6.47
C ALA A 164 20.65 -15.38 6.94
N PRO A 165 20.76 -14.34 6.13
CA PRO A 165 21.36 -13.08 6.55
C PRO A 165 20.64 -12.49 7.74
N LYS A 166 21.40 -11.94 8.71
CA LYS A 166 20.85 -11.42 9.96
C LYS A 166 20.64 -9.92 9.95
N SER A 167 21.17 -9.21 8.96
CA SER A 167 21.14 -7.75 8.88
C SER A 167 20.84 -7.27 7.48
N TRP A 168 20.21 -6.11 7.40
CA TRP A 168 20.06 -5.32 6.18
C TRP A 168 21.38 -4.73 5.67
N ASP A 169 22.51 -4.91 6.38
CA ASP A 169 23.86 -4.47 5.95
C ASP A 169 24.13 -4.83 4.48
N ILE A 170 23.66 -5.99 4.04
CA ILE A 170 23.88 -6.51 2.68
C ILE A 170 23.38 -5.55 1.60
N VAL A 171 22.30 -4.83 1.87
CA VAL A 171 21.68 -3.90 0.90
C VAL A 171 22.00 -2.44 1.22
N PHE A 172 22.53 -2.13 2.41
CA PHE A 172 22.88 -0.75 2.79
C PHE A 172 24.37 -0.44 2.75
N GLY A 173 25.25 -1.43 2.86
CA GLY A 173 26.71 -1.24 2.91
C GLY A 173 27.47 -2.04 1.87
N GLU A 174 28.59 -1.53 1.36
CA GLU A 174 29.50 -2.30 0.50
C GLU A 174 30.24 -3.35 1.33
N MET A 175 30.17 -4.62 0.92
CA MET A 175 30.80 -5.73 1.63
C MET A 175 31.14 -6.88 0.70
N ASN A 176 32.04 -7.76 1.15
CA ASN A 176 32.20 -9.07 0.53
C ASN A 176 31.16 -10.05 1.05
N LEU A 177 30.54 -10.76 0.14
CA LEU A 177 29.53 -11.80 0.43
C LEU A 177 30.21 -13.15 0.74
N PRO A 178 29.45 -14.15 1.26
CA PRO A 178 30.00 -15.47 1.56
C PRO A 178 30.66 -16.21 0.39
N ASP A 179 30.34 -15.85 -0.86
CA ASP A 179 31.00 -16.36 -2.06
C ASP A 179 32.33 -15.65 -2.39
N GLY A 180 32.81 -14.77 -1.53
CA GLY A 180 34.04 -13.99 -1.68
C GLY A 180 33.96 -12.82 -2.65
N LYS A 181 32.81 -12.54 -3.24
CA LYS A 181 32.59 -11.43 -4.18
C LYS A 181 31.94 -10.24 -3.48
N SER A 182 32.19 -9.02 -3.99
CA SER A 182 31.47 -7.83 -3.56
C SER A 182 29.97 -7.94 -3.84
N ASN A 183 29.14 -7.34 -2.97
CA ASN A 183 27.72 -7.17 -3.20
C ASN A 183 27.42 -6.07 -4.24
N LYS A 184 28.36 -5.25 -4.60
CA LYS A 184 28.19 -4.14 -5.55
C LYS A 184 27.70 -4.60 -6.91
N GLY A 185 26.57 -4.02 -7.35
CA GLY A 185 25.88 -4.37 -8.59
C GLY A 185 25.10 -5.69 -8.52
N ARG A 186 25.12 -6.39 -7.37
CA ARG A 186 24.45 -7.69 -7.16
C ARG A 186 23.30 -7.62 -6.15
N VAL A 187 23.01 -6.45 -5.63
CA VAL A 187 21.89 -6.20 -4.72
C VAL A 187 20.91 -5.21 -5.32
N GLN A 188 19.67 -5.30 -4.87
CA GLN A 188 18.59 -4.42 -5.28
C GLN A 188 17.87 -3.85 -4.07
N ALA A 189 17.09 -2.79 -4.29
CA ALA A 189 16.24 -2.16 -3.31
C ALA A 189 14.92 -1.72 -3.97
N PHE A 190 13.88 -1.55 -3.15
CA PHE A 190 12.59 -1.05 -3.63
C PHE A 190 12.70 0.40 -4.13
N ASP A 191 12.06 0.67 -5.27
CA ASP A 191 11.97 1.99 -5.88
C ASP A 191 10.68 2.70 -5.45
N GLY A 192 10.78 3.44 -4.37
CA GLY A 192 9.66 4.25 -3.88
C GLY A 192 10.12 5.17 -2.74
N PRO A 193 9.58 6.39 -2.63
CA PRO A 193 9.96 7.35 -1.59
C PRO A 193 9.81 6.82 -0.18
N ILE A 194 8.84 5.89 0.02
CA ILE A 194 8.59 5.26 1.32
C ILE A 194 9.78 4.43 1.80
N TYR A 195 10.67 4.00 0.90
CA TYR A 195 11.89 3.26 1.24
C TYR A 195 12.89 4.05 2.10
N ILE A 196 12.71 5.37 2.24
CA ILE A 196 13.45 6.16 3.24
C ILE A 196 13.18 5.65 4.66
N ALA A 197 11.98 5.09 4.92
CA ALA A 197 11.66 4.47 6.20
C ALA A 197 12.47 3.20 6.47
N ASP A 198 12.81 2.43 5.44
CA ASP A 198 13.69 1.25 5.57
C ASP A 198 15.10 1.66 6.00
N ALA A 199 15.63 2.74 5.43
CA ALA A 199 16.89 3.34 5.85
C ALA A 199 16.82 3.87 7.30
N ALA A 200 15.71 4.51 7.67
CA ALA A 200 15.49 4.98 9.04
C ALA A 200 15.40 3.83 10.04
N LEU A 201 14.69 2.75 9.69
CA LEU A 201 14.60 1.52 10.50
C LEU A 201 15.99 0.90 10.73
N TYR A 202 16.80 0.79 9.69
CA TYR A 202 18.17 0.33 9.82
C TYR A 202 18.97 1.21 10.79
N LEU A 203 18.84 2.54 10.68
CA LEU A 203 19.50 3.50 11.56
C LEU A 203 19.02 3.44 13.02
N MET A 204 17.77 3.04 13.29
CA MET A 204 17.28 2.85 14.67
C MET A 204 18.19 1.90 15.47
N ARG A 205 18.72 0.87 14.82
CA ARG A 205 19.62 -0.10 15.47
C ARG A 205 21.09 0.28 15.37
N HIS A 206 21.52 0.79 14.22
CA HIS A 206 22.94 1.02 13.92
C HIS A 206 23.45 2.41 14.36
N LYS A 207 22.52 3.37 14.60
CA LYS A 207 22.80 4.72 15.13
C LYS A 207 21.76 5.13 16.16
N PRO A 208 21.68 4.42 17.31
CA PRO A 208 20.66 4.68 18.35
C PRO A 208 20.72 6.09 18.92
N GLU A 209 21.87 6.78 18.82
CA GLU A 209 22.03 8.19 19.22
C GLU A 209 21.14 9.15 18.42
N LEU A 210 20.66 8.77 17.25
CA LEU A 210 19.70 9.58 16.48
C LEU A 210 18.32 9.61 17.15
N GLY A 211 18.00 8.67 18.05
CA GLY A 211 16.75 8.65 18.78
C GLY A 211 15.51 8.49 17.88
N ILE A 212 15.63 7.77 16.75
CA ILE A 212 14.50 7.48 15.87
C ILE A 212 13.56 6.51 16.61
N ALA A 213 12.32 6.93 16.86
CA ALA A 213 11.30 6.10 17.51
C ALA A 213 10.29 5.51 16.51
N ASP A 214 10.11 6.18 15.39
CA ASP A 214 9.17 5.80 14.33
C ASP A 214 9.81 6.13 12.97
N PRO A 215 10.04 5.14 12.10
CA PRO A 215 10.72 5.38 10.83
C PRO A 215 9.95 6.28 9.85
N TYR A 216 8.67 6.56 10.11
CA TYR A 216 7.83 7.47 9.32
C TYR A 216 7.68 8.87 9.93
N ALA A 217 8.23 9.10 11.13
CA ALA A 217 8.10 10.34 11.88
C ALA A 217 9.47 10.95 12.18
N LEU A 218 10.21 11.30 11.12
CA LEU A 218 11.59 11.77 11.17
C LEU A 218 11.67 13.29 11.28
N ASN A 219 12.44 13.78 12.25
CA ASN A 219 12.88 15.17 12.24
C ASN A 219 13.96 15.40 11.16
N GLU A 220 14.36 16.64 10.95
CA GLU A 220 15.28 17.02 9.87
C GLU A 220 16.64 16.31 9.95
N ASP A 221 17.21 16.09 11.15
CA ASP A 221 18.51 15.44 11.31
C ASP A 221 18.42 13.93 11.08
N GLN A 222 17.38 13.29 11.61
CA GLN A 222 17.08 11.86 11.37
C GLN A 222 16.85 11.59 9.89
N TYR A 223 16.07 12.46 9.24
CA TYR A 223 15.78 12.39 7.82
C TYR A 223 17.06 12.53 6.97
N LYS A 224 17.89 13.53 7.24
CA LYS A 224 19.18 13.69 6.55
C LYS A 224 20.08 12.47 6.70
N ALA A 225 20.11 11.87 7.88
CA ALA A 225 20.90 10.65 8.12
C ALA A 225 20.38 9.47 7.25
N ALA A 226 19.05 9.33 7.11
CA ALA A 226 18.45 8.31 6.24
C ALA A 226 18.80 8.56 4.76
N LEU A 227 18.71 9.81 4.29
CA LEU A 227 19.11 10.16 2.92
C LEU A 227 20.58 9.90 2.64
N GLU A 228 21.47 10.19 3.60
CA GLU A 228 22.90 9.93 3.45
C GLU A 228 23.19 8.43 3.33
N LEU A 229 22.50 7.60 4.12
CA LEU A 229 22.57 6.14 3.99
C LEU A 229 22.15 5.68 2.60
N LEU A 230 21.05 6.22 2.07
CA LEU A 230 20.55 5.87 0.72
C LEU A 230 21.49 6.35 -0.40
N ARG A 231 22.15 7.51 -0.24
CA ARG A 231 23.19 7.95 -1.18
C ARG A 231 24.37 6.97 -1.21
N GLY A 232 24.76 6.44 -0.05
CA GLY A 232 25.75 5.35 0.05
C GLY A 232 25.26 4.09 -0.65
N GLN A 233 24.03 3.67 -0.36
CA GLN A 233 23.40 2.50 -0.97
C GLN A 233 23.34 2.60 -2.51
N ARG A 234 23.10 3.79 -3.05
CA ARG A 234 23.04 4.03 -4.51
C ARG A 234 24.32 3.62 -5.23
N GLN A 235 25.47 3.59 -4.52
CA GLN A 235 26.76 3.22 -5.09
C GLN A 235 26.92 1.70 -5.26
N ILE A 236 26.12 0.90 -4.56
CA ILE A 236 26.20 -0.57 -4.54
C ILE A 236 25.02 -1.27 -5.19
N VAL A 237 23.85 -0.62 -5.23
CA VAL A 237 22.63 -1.18 -5.83
C VAL A 237 22.76 -1.26 -7.35
N GLY A 238 22.51 -2.43 -7.92
CA GLY A 238 22.53 -2.65 -9.37
C GLY A 238 21.32 -2.03 -10.05
N ARG A 239 20.14 -2.22 -9.44
CA ARG A 239 18.86 -1.67 -9.90
C ARG A 239 17.96 -1.41 -8.70
N TYR A 240 17.15 -0.35 -8.78
CA TYR A 240 15.95 -0.17 -7.95
C TYR A 240 14.75 -0.75 -8.69
N TRP A 241 13.90 -1.50 -8.00
CA TRP A 241 12.74 -2.16 -8.57
C TRP A 241 11.45 -1.59 -8.02
N HIS A 242 10.45 -1.40 -8.86
CA HIS A 242 9.06 -1.08 -8.48
C HIS A 242 8.05 -2.06 -9.09
N ASP A 243 8.46 -2.84 -10.10
CA ASP A 243 7.67 -3.89 -10.69
C ASP A 243 8.14 -5.25 -10.16
N ALA A 244 7.24 -6.00 -9.53
CA ALA A 244 7.54 -7.29 -8.92
C ALA A 244 8.04 -8.33 -9.93
N PHE A 245 7.50 -8.33 -11.15
CA PHE A 245 7.91 -9.28 -12.20
C PHE A 245 9.28 -8.94 -12.78
N VAL A 246 9.62 -7.65 -12.86
CA VAL A 246 10.99 -7.23 -13.21
C VAL A 246 11.99 -7.70 -12.17
N GLN A 247 11.67 -7.59 -10.86
CA GLN A 247 12.55 -8.14 -9.82
C GLN A 247 12.71 -9.66 -9.92
N ILE A 248 11.61 -10.39 -10.18
CA ILE A 248 11.66 -11.85 -10.40
C ILE A 248 12.61 -12.19 -11.55
N ASP A 249 12.51 -11.47 -12.67
CA ASP A 249 13.40 -11.68 -13.83
C ASP A 249 14.86 -11.35 -13.51
N ASP A 250 15.11 -10.28 -12.76
CA ASP A 250 16.46 -9.91 -12.33
C ASP A 250 17.13 -10.99 -11.45
N PHE A 251 16.38 -11.62 -10.54
CA PHE A 251 16.90 -12.76 -9.76
C PHE A 251 17.23 -13.98 -10.65
N LYS A 252 16.49 -14.16 -11.73
CA LYS A 252 16.73 -15.25 -12.69
C LYS A 252 17.93 -14.99 -13.59
N ASN A 253 18.07 -13.77 -14.09
CA ASN A 253 18.88 -13.49 -15.28
C ASN A 253 19.99 -12.47 -15.05
N GLU A 254 19.88 -11.57 -14.06
CA GLU A 254 20.81 -10.45 -13.88
C GLU A 254 21.81 -10.66 -12.72
N GLY A 255 21.83 -11.84 -12.11
CA GLY A 255 22.78 -12.20 -11.06
C GLY A 255 22.54 -11.51 -9.71
N VAL A 256 21.33 -11.06 -9.46
CA VAL A 256 20.92 -10.52 -8.17
C VAL A 256 21.00 -11.60 -7.09
N VAL A 257 21.60 -11.27 -5.96
CA VAL A 257 21.81 -12.23 -4.86
C VAL A 257 21.11 -11.83 -3.56
N ALA A 258 20.74 -10.56 -3.39
CA ALA A 258 19.92 -10.09 -2.27
C ALA A 258 19.15 -8.83 -2.65
N SER A 259 17.98 -8.65 -2.04
CA SER A 259 17.13 -7.47 -2.26
C SER A 259 16.11 -7.31 -1.13
N SER A 260 15.70 -6.06 -0.84
CA SER A 260 14.39 -5.87 -0.24
C SER A 260 13.33 -6.37 -1.23
N SER A 261 12.32 -7.09 -0.74
CA SER A 261 11.35 -7.79 -1.60
C SER A 261 10.03 -7.96 -0.85
N TRP A 262 8.99 -8.28 -1.58
CA TRP A 262 7.78 -8.80 -0.96
C TRP A 262 7.83 -10.35 -0.93
N PRO A 263 7.11 -11.00 -0.02
CA PRO A 263 7.02 -12.46 -0.01
C PRO A 263 6.51 -13.06 -1.33
N PHE A 264 5.70 -12.31 -2.08
CA PHE A 264 5.15 -12.70 -3.38
C PHE A 264 6.22 -13.12 -4.39
N GLN A 265 7.24 -12.28 -4.63
CA GLN A 265 8.32 -12.61 -5.56
C GLN A 265 9.10 -13.84 -5.10
N VAL A 266 9.32 -13.95 -3.79
CA VAL A 266 10.02 -15.11 -3.21
C VAL A 266 9.23 -16.39 -3.43
N ASN A 267 7.91 -16.38 -3.28
CA ASN A 267 7.04 -17.52 -3.51
C ASN A 267 7.07 -17.95 -4.98
N LEU A 268 6.95 -17.01 -5.93
CA LEU A 268 6.99 -17.33 -7.36
C LEU A 268 8.35 -17.91 -7.76
N LEU A 269 9.44 -17.34 -7.28
CA LEU A 269 10.79 -17.86 -7.54
C LEU A 269 10.99 -19.28 -6.96
N LYS A 270 10.46 -19.55 -5.76
CA LYS A 270 10.47 -20.89 -5.16
C LYS A 270 9.63 -21.89 -5.94
N ALA A 271 8.47 -21.49 -6.45
CA ALA A 271 7.61 -22.35 -7.27
C ALA A 271 8.31 -22.80 -8.56
N GLU A 272 9.22 -21.99 -9.09
CA GLU A 272 10.08 -22.32 -10.22
C GLU A 272 11.38 -23.07 -9.80
N ASN A 273 11.50 -23.49 -8.54
CA ASN A 273 12.67 -24.19 -7.97
C ASN A 273 13.98 -23.37 -8.00
N LEU A 274 13.91 -22.05 -7.98
CA LEU A 274 15.11 -21.23 -7.87
C LEU A 274 15.68 -21.24 -6.43
N PRO A 275 17.01 -21.08 -6.29
CA PRO A 275 17.68 -21.12 -4.99
C PRO A 275 17.47 -19.78 -4.24
N ILE A 276 16.25 -19.51 -3.83
CA ILE A 276 15.84 -18.29 -3.15
C ILE A 276 15.23 -18.60 -1.78
N ALA A 277 15.49 -17.74 -0.80
CA ALA A 277 14.79 -17.70 0.48
C ALA A 277 14.64 -16.25 0.94
N SER A 278 13.93 -16.05 2.01
CA SER A 278 13.77 -14.74 2.63
C SER A 278 13.83 -14.81 4.15
N THR A 279 14.15 -13.67 4.76
CA THR A 279 14.17 -13.49 6.21
C THR A 279 13.72 -12.08 6.57
N VAL A 280 13.29 -11.90 7.81
CA VAL A 280 13.22 -10.60 8.47
C VAL A 280 14.46 -10.48 9.33
N PRO A 281 15.40 -9.56 9.00
CA PRO A 281 16.62 -9.35 9.77
C PRO A 281 16.38 -8.90 11.22
N GLU A 282 17.46 -8.85 12.01
CA GLU A 282 17.38 -8.52 13.44
C GLU A 282 16.95 -7.07 13.71
N GLU A 283 17.11 -6.17 12.75
CA GLU A 283 16.60 -4.79 12.80
C GLU A 283 15.08 -4.72 12.73
N GLY A 284 14.41 -5.82 12.40
CA GLY A 284 13.00 -5.84 12.03
C GLY A 284 12.79 -5.53 10.56
N ALA A 285 11.57 -5.18 10.21
CA ALA A 285 11.20 -4.81 8.85
C ALA A 285 10.16 -3.70 8.83
N THR A 286 10.15 -2.89 7.79
CA THR A 286 8.95 -2.19 7.37
C THR A 286 7.98 -3.22 6.79
N GLY A 287 6.72 -2.85 6.65
CA GLY A 287 5.72 -3.74 6.08
C GLY A 287 4.50 -2.99 5.63
N TRP A 288 3.61 -3.71 5.04
CA TRP A 288 2.37 -3.17 4.50
C TRP A 288 1.19 -3.90 5.14
N ALA A 289 0.11 -3.14 5.35
CA ALA A 289 -1.17 -3.67 5.79
C ALA A 289 -2.23 -2.97 4.96
N ASP A 290 -2.73 -3.69 3.98
CA ASP A 290 -3.54 -3.12 2.93
C ASP A 290 -5.02 -3.21 3.24
N SER A 291 -5.74 -2.21 2.79
CA SER A 291 -7.19 -2.13 2.92
C SER A 291 -7.84 -1.95 1.56
N THR A 292 -8.95 -2.62 1.34
CA THR A 292 -9.82 -2.34 0.19
C THR A 292 -10.65 -1.12 0.53
N MET A 293 -10.46 -0.02 -0.20
CA MET A 293 -11.10 1.26 0.01
C MET A 293 -12.01 1.60 -1.17
N MET A 294 -13.13 2.25 -0.91
CA MET A 294 -14.11 2.62 -1.94
C MET A 294 -13.93 4.08 -2.34
N HIS A 295 -13.91 4.36 -3.65
CA HIS A 295 -13.81 5.72 -4.17
C HIS A 295 -15.00 6.57 -3.72
N SER A 296 -14.77 7.86 -3.44
CA SER A 296 -15.83 8.78 -2.99
C SER A 296 -16.95 8.94 -4.01
N GLU A 297 -16.68 8.71 -5.30
CA GLU A 297 -17.61 8.77 -6.43
C GLU A 297 -17.65 7.43 -7.17
N ALA A 298 -17.60 6.29 -6.43
CA ALA A 298 -17.62 4.96 -7.03
C ALA A 298 -18.83 4.77 -7.97
N PRO A 299 -18.60 4.46 -9.26
CA PRO A 299 -19.71 4.25 -10.21
C PRO A 299 -20.62 3.08 -9.88
N HIS A 300 -20.10 2.04 -9.18
CA HIS A 300 -20.80 0.79 -8.90
C HIS A 300 -20.80 0.47 -7.39
N PRO A 301 -21.46 1.29 -6.55
CA PRO A 301 -21.37 1.18 -5.09
C PRO A 301 -21.91 -0.12 -4.52
N ASN A 302 -22.96 -0.73 -5.10
CA ASN A 302 -23.47 -2.00 -4.61
C ASN A 302 -22.51 -3.16 -4.91
N CYS A 303 -21.97 -3.25 -6.13
CA CYS A 303 -20.95 -4.22 -6.47
C CYS A 303 -19.67 -4.02 -5.63
N SER A 304 -19.33 -2.78 -5.29
CA SER A 304 -18.19 -2.46 -4.40
C SER A 304 -18.40 -3.05 -3.01
N TYR A 305 -19.55 -2.84 -2.37
CA TYR A 305 -19.84 -3.43 -1.06
C TYR A 305 -19.90 -4.96 -1.10
N MET A 306 -20.45 -5.55 -2.17
CA MET A 306 -20.39 -7.00 -2.37
C MET A 306 -18.95 -7.51 -2.47
N TRP A 307 -18.07 -6.74 -3.12
CA TRP A 307 -16.64 -7.07 -3.18
C TRP A 307 -15.93 -6.89 -1.83
N LEU A 308 -16.24 -5.83 -1.07
CA LEU A 308 -15.70 -5.63 0.28
C LEU A 308 -16.02 -6.82 1.19
N GLU A 309 -17.27 -7.29 1.18
CA GLU A 309 -17.67 -8.49 1.95
C GLU A 309 -16.97 -9.75 1.42
N HIS A 310 -16.90 -9.93 0.10
CA HIS A 310 -16.23 -11.09 -0.50
C HIS A 310 -14.73 -11.12 -0.16
N SER A 311 -14.08 -9.97 -0.13
CA SER A 311 -12.64 -9.82 0.08
C SER A 311 -12.15 -10.32 1.45
N ILE A 312 -13.03 -10.39 2.46
CA ILE A 312 -12.76 -10.92 3.79
C ILE A 312 -13.36 -12.31 4.04
N ASN A 313 -13.75 -13.02 2.97
CA ASN A 313 -14.15 -14.42 3.09
C ASN A 313 -12.94 -15.27 3.54
N PRO A 314 -13.06 -16.15 4.56
CA PRO A 314 -11.92 -16.92 5.07
C PRO A 314 -11.24 -17.81 4.02
N LYS A 315 -11.98 -18.39 3.07
CA LYS A 315 -11.38 -19.18 1.99
C LYS A 315 -10.53 -18.31 1.07
N LEU A 316 -11.07 -17.19 0.58
CA LEU A 316 -10.35 -16.24 -0.24
C LEU A 316 -9.09 -15.74 0.49
N GLN A 317 -9.25 -15.33 1.73
CA GLN A 317 -8.14 -14.82 2.58
C GLN A 317 -7.01 -15.85 2.75
N GLY A 318 -7.35 -17.12 2.90
CA GLY A 318 -6.38 -18.21 2.96
C GLY A 318 -5.69 -18.48 1.63
N ASP A 319 -6.44 -18.51 0.54
CA ASP A 319 -5.90 -18.68 -0.82
C ASP A 319 -4.97 -17.51 -1.20
N LEU A 320 -5.39 -16.27 -0.89
CA LEU A 320 -4.58 -15.07 -1.10
C LEU A 320 -3.28 -15.09 -0.28
N ALA A 321 -3.38 -15.44 1.00
CA ALA A 321 -2.22 -15.52 1.88
C ALA A 321 -1.21 -16.61 1.44
N ALA A 322 -1.72 -17.75 0.94
CA ALA A 322 -0.88 -18.80 0.35
C ALA A 322 -0.18 -18.32 -0.93
N TRP A 323 -0.92 -17.65 -1.80
CA TRP A 323 -0.41 -17.11 -3.06
C TRP A 323 0.66 -16.05 -2.84
N PHE A 324 0.34 -15.06 -2.00
CA PHE A 324 1.19 -13.90 -1.80
C PHE A 324 2.31 -14.14 -0.78
N GLY A 325 2.19 -15.13 0.10
CA GLY A 325 3.09 -15.32 1.24
C GLY A 325 2.87 -14.27 2.35
N SER A 326 1.65 -13.76 2.43
CA SER A 326 1.20 -12.74 3.37
C SER A 326 0.45 -13.35 4.55
N ASN A 327 -0.07 -12.48 5.41
CA ASN A 327 -0.96 -12.85 6.49
C ASN A 327 -2.38 -12.35 6.19
N PRO A 328 -3.40 -13.20 6.40
CA PRO A 328 -4.78 -12.81 6.17
C PRO A 328 -5.25 -11.79 7.21
N ALA A 329 -6.20 -10.93 6.83
CA ALA A 329 -6.88 -10.05 7.76
C ALA A 329 -7.93 -10.78 8.61
N VAL A 330 -8.32 -11.99 8.21
CA VAL A 330 -9.32 -12.83 8.91
C VAL A 330 -8.62 -14.06 9.48
N LEU A 331 -8.51 -14.15 10.81
CA LEU A 331 -7.75 -15.22 11.48
C LEU A 331 -8.30 -16.63 11.21
N ALA A 332 -9.61 -16.77 10.93
CA ALA A 332 -10.21 -18.05 10.56
C ALA A 332 -9.61 -18.65 9.27
N ALA A 333 -9.02 -17.83 8.40
CA ALA A 333 -8.31 -18.28 7.20
C ALA A 333 -7.07 -19.12 7.48
N CYS A 334 -6.48 -18.99 8.69
CA CYS A 334 -5.30 -19.76 9.13
C CYS A 334 -5.60 -21.22 9.47
N LYS A 335 -6.84 -21.67 9.34
CA LYS A 335 -7.25 -23.04 9.64
C LYS A 335 -8.08 -23.67 8.53
N GLY A 336 -7.72 -24.89 8.18
CA GLY A 336 -8.49 -25.69 7.21
C GLY A 336 -8.44 -25.21 5.76
N ASN A 337 -7.61 -24.21 5.43
CA ASN A 337 -7.37 -23.83 4.04
C ASN A 337 -6.35 -24.79 3.41
N ALA A 338 -6.69 -25.36 2.25
CA ALA A 338 -5.87 -26.40 1.61
C ALA A 338 -4.55 -25.85 1.02
N LEU A 339 -4.53 -24.60 0.57
CA LEU A 339 -3.36 -23.96 -0.04
C LEU A 339 -2.44 -23.33 1.01
N LEU A 340 -2.99 -22.59 1.97
CA LEU A 340 -2.21 -21.97 3.04
C LEU A 340 -1.68 -22.99 4.04
N THR A 341 -2.44 -24.06 4.29
CA THR A 341 -2.23 -25.04 5.34
C THR A 341 -2.30 -24.44 6.76
N ASP A 342 -2.44 -25.27 7.80
CA ASP A 342 -2.54 -24.80 9.18
C ASP A 342 -1.24 -24.17 9.72
N ALA A 343 -0.11 -24.40 9.06
CA ALA A 343 1.18 -23.81 9.41
C ALA A 343 1.48 -22.51 8.64
N GLY A 344 0.70 -22.20 7.62
CA GLY A 344 1.00 -21.11 6.68
C GLY A 344 1.06 -19.74 7.33
N CYS A 345 0.09 -19.40 8.15
CA CYS A 345 0.07 -18.11 8.86
C CYS A 345 1.31 -17.91 9.74
N GLU A 346 1.73 -18.93 10.48
CA GLU A 346 2.94 -18.84 11.31
C GLU A 346 4.19 -18.74 10.43
N THR A 347 4.25 -19.51 9.35
CA THR A 347 5.34 -19.45 8.37
C THR A 347 5.45 -18.07 7.73
N ASN A 348 4.33 -17.40 7.45
CA ASN A 348 4.28 -16.06 6.87
C ASN A 348 4.49 -14.94 7.92
N GLY A 349 4.70 -15.30 9.18
CA GLY A 349 5.08 -14.37 10.24
C GLY A 349 3.90 -13.74 10.99
N MET A 350 2.75 -14.40 11.08
CA MET A 350 1.59 -13.92 11.85
C MET A 350 1.95 -13.51 13.29
N GLY A 351 2.83 -14.27 13.95
CA GLY A 351 3.33 -13.98 15.31
C GLY A 351 4.30 -12.80 15.40
N LYS A 352 4.71 -12.20 14.26
CA LYS A 352 5.68 -11.09 14.22
C LYS A 352 5.03 -9.72 14.01
N PHE A 353 3.72 -9.61 14.10
CA PHE A 353 2.97 -8.38 13.85
C PHE A 353 3.59 -7.15 14.51
N GLU A 354 3.93 -7.26 15.80
CA GLU A 354 4.49 -6.17 16.60
C GLU A 354 5.95 -5.78 16.22
N GLN A 355 6.61 -6.59 15.38
CA GLN A 355 7.97 -6.33 14.89
C GLN A 355 7.97 -5.63 13.54
N ILE A 356 6.78 -5.40 12.96
CA ILE A 356 6.63 -4.79 11.65
C ILE A 356 6.23 -3.34 11.80
N HIS A 357 7.00 -2.45 11.19
CA HIS A 357 6.68 -1.03 11.08
C HIS A 357 5.84 -0.82 9.82
N PHE A 358 4.52 -0.83 9.98
CA PHE A 358 3.60 -0.71 8.85
C PHE A 358 3.67 0.66 8.18
N TRP A 359 3.63 0.67 6.86
CA TRP A 359 3.66 1.86 6.04
C TRP A 359 2.56 2.84 6.44
N LYS A 360 2.93 4.09 6.55
CA LYS A 360 2.02 5.22 6.77
C LYS A 360 2.61 6.49 6.16
N THR A 361 1.77 7.41 5.77
CA THR A 361 2.20 8.67 5.17
C THR A 361 2.99 9.52 6.18
N PRO A 362 4.25 9.88 5.93
CA PRO A 362 4.98 10.86 6.72
C PRO A 362 4.30 12.24 6.73
N ARG A 363 4.06 12.79 7.91
CA ARG A 363 3.34 14.05 8.11
C ARG A 363 4.28 15.13 8.64
N ALA A 364 3.95 16.40 8.35
CA ALA A 364 4.69 17.55 8.90
C ALA A 364 4.51 17.66 10.42
N ASP A 365 3.29 17.43 10.92
CA ASP A 365 3.00 17.30 12.34
C ASP A 365 2.85 15.81 12.67
N CYS A 366 3.85 15.24 13.31
CA CYS A 366 3.92 13.85 13.70
C CYS A 366 3.83 13.63 15.22
N GLY A 367 3.54 14.68 15.98
CA GLY A 367 3.26 14.61 17.41
C GLY A 367 1.90 13.99 17.72
N ALA A 368 1.63 13.74 18.99
CA ALA A 368 0.27 13.48 19.45
C ALA A 368 -0.64 14.68 19.08
N PRO A 369 -1.94 14.50 18.92
CA PRO A 369 -2.84 15.59 18.60
C PRO A 369 -2.61 16.81 19.54
N GLY A 370 -2.22 17.95 18.97
CA GLY A 370 -1.82 19.16 19.72
C GLY A 370 -0.38 19.17 20.25
N GLY A 371 0.46 18.17 19.93
CA GLY A 371 1.80 18.02 20.50
C GLY A 371 2.93 18.76 19.78
N GLY A 372 2.70 19.30 18.59
CA GLY A 372 3.64 20.19 17.87
C GLY A 372 5.01 19.62 17.56
N LYS A 373 5.13 18.29 17.38
CA LYS A 373 6.39 17.69 16.92
C LYS A 373 6.53 17.88 15.42
N GLU A 374 7.58 18.61 15.01
CA GLU A 374 7.87 18.85 13.60
C GLU A 374 8.60 17.66 12.98
N CYS A 375 8.08 17.17 11.86
CA CYS A 375 8.66 16.10 11.05
C CYS A 375 8.72 16.48 9.57
N VAL A 376 9.51 15.73 8.81
CA VAL A 376 9.65 15.96 7.37
C VAL A 376 8.47 15.31 6.63
N PRO A 377 7.64 16.10 5.92
CA PRO A 377 6.45 15.62 5.25
C PRO A 377 6.76 14.84 3.96
N TYR A 378 5.82 14.00 3.53
CA TYR A 378 6.00 13.05 2.42
C TYR A 378 6.41 13.70 1.09
N TYR A 379 5.93 14.92 0.77
CA TYR A 379 6.34 15.59 -0.47
C TYR A 379 7.86 15.84 -0.55
N ARG A 380 8.53 16.03 0.62
CA ARG A 380 9.99 16.11 0.71
C ARG A 380 10.62 14.75 0.42
N TRP A 381 10.02 13.68 0.96
CA TRP A 381 10.47 12.30 0.68
C TRP A 381 10.46 12.00 -0.81
N VAL A 382 9.38 12.36 -1.50
CA VAL A 382 9.28 12.19 -2.96
C VAL A 382 10.39 12.95 -3.69
N SER A 383 10.57 14.25 -3.42
CA SER A 383 11.56 15.06 -4.13
C SER A 383 13.00 14.63 -3.88
N ASP A 384 13.33 14.31 -2.63
CA ASP A 384 14.69 13.97 -2.24
C ASP A 384 15.06 12.53 -2.65
N TYR A 385 14.08 11.60 -2.64
CA TYR A 385 14.27 10.24 -3.16
C TYR A 385 14.55 10.25 -4.68
N ILE A 386 13.77 11.00 -5.45
CA ILE A 386 14.02 11.19 -6.90
C ILE A 386 15.42 11.75 -7.13
N ALA A 387 15.88 12.70 -6.32
CA ALA A 387 17.21 13.26 -6.43
C ALA A 387 18.30 12.19 -6.19
N ILE A 388 18.12 11.31 -5.19
CA ILE A 388 19.05 10.20 -4.91
C ILE A 388 19.10 9.22 -6.10
N LEU A 389 17.96 8.82 -6.65
CA LEU A 389 17.91 7.95 -7.83
C LEU A 389 18.63 8.58 -9.03
N GLY A 390 18.49 9.90 -9.20
CA GLY A 390 19.22 10.70 -10.19
C GLY A 390 20.69 10.94 -9.88
N GLY A 391 21.23 10.40 -8.78
CA GLY A 391 22.64 10.53 -8.38
C GLY A 391 22.98 11.87 -7.72
N ARG A 392 22.04 12.54 -7.07
CA ARG A 392 22.21 13.85 -6.39
C ARG A 392 21.97 13.74 -4.88
#